data_55012e350eb8c652c16ea299f5faea90
#
_entry.id   55012e350eb8c652c16ea299f5faea90
#
_cell.length_a   1.000
_cell.length_b   1.000
_cell.length_c   1.000
_cell.angle_alpha   90.00
_cell.angle_beta   90.00
_cell.angle_gamma   90.00
#
_symmetry.space_group_name_H-M   'P 1'
#
loop_
_entity.id
_entity.type
_entity.pdbx_description
1 polymer ?
#
loop_
_entity_poly.entity_id
_entity_poly.type
_entity_poly.pdbx_seq_one_letter_code
_entity_poly.pdbx_strand_id
1 'polypeptide(L)'
;MKTSELFLKKRVFSFEIFPPKRTAPVQTIYDTVEELVDLKPDFISVTYGAGGSETSRHTLEIASFIKNDHGIESVAHLPCIYLSKDEVLEMMEEFRKNNIENILALRGDINPDLPPKQDFRYASDLVSFIKENGDFNIIAACYPEGHRECGSIVEDIRNLKIKVDAGADQLITQLFFDNEYFYSFRERAAIAGINVPIQAGIMPVVNKKQIERMVTLCGVDLPKKFLAIMQRYEHNPEAMRDAGIAYAIDQIVDLIAQGVDGIHLYTMNNPYIARKIHEAIKTLLDT
;
A
#
# COMPACT_ATOMS: atom_id res chain seq x y z
N MET A 1 -9.85 10.85 11.13
CA MET A 1 -8.77 10.58 12.12
C MET A 1 -7.48 10.24 11.36
N LYS A 2 -6.35 10.71 11.84
CA LYS A 2 -5.04 10.37 11.26
C LYS A 2 -4.68 8.92 11.53
N THR A 3 -4.37 8.15 10.49
CA THR A 3 -4.08 6.71 10.65
C THR A 3 -2.79 6.43 11.42
N SER A 4 -1.84 7.36 11.46
CA SER A 4 -0.63 7.25 12.30
C SER A 4 -0.93 7.17 13.80
N GLU A 5 -2.06 7.74 14.27
CA GLU A 5 -2.47 7.68 15.68
C GLU A 5 -2.93 6.27 16.11
N LEU A 6 -3.29 5.41 15.16
CA LEU A 6 -3.72 4.04 15.44
C LEU A 6 -2.59 3.19 16.00
N PHE A 7 -1.35 3.41 15.52
CA PHE A 7 -0.17 2.65 15.94
C PHE A 7 0.23 2.88 17.41
N LEU A 8 -0.27 3.96 18.02
CA LEU A 8 -0.08 4.21 19.46
C LEU A 8 -0.95 3.31 20.35
N LYS A 9 -1.95 2.65 19.77
CA LYS A 9 -2.98 1.92 20.51
C LYS A 9 -3.00 0.43 20.23
N LYS A 10 -2.59 0.03 19.03
CA LYS A 10 -2.69 -1.36 18.57
C LYS A 10 -1.82 -1.63 17.34
N ARG A 11 -1.66 -2.89 17.01
CA ARG A 11 -1.16 -3.31 15.70
C ARG A 11 -2.22 -3.00 14.64
N VAL A 12 -1.83 -2.33 13.58
CA VAL A 12 -2.76 -1.84 12.54
C VAL A 12 -2.93 -2.88 11.44
N PHE A 13 -4.19 -3.16 11.07
CA PHE A 13 -4.53 -4.05 9.96
C PHE A 13 -5.35 -3.31 8.91
N SER A 14 -4.86 -3.22 7.70
CA SER A 14 -5.46 -2.41 6.63
C SER A 14 -5.47 -3.12 5.29
N PHE A 15 -6.30 -2.63 4.39
CA PHE A 15 -6.44 -3.16 3.03
C PHE A 15 -6.06 -2.13 1.98
N GLU A 16 -5.58 -2.63 0.83
CA GLU A 16 -5.49 -1.86 -0.40
C GLU A 16 -6.48 -2.38 -1.42
N ILE A 17 -7.15 -1.44 -2.08
CA ILE A 17 -8.01 -1.68 -3.24
C ILE A 17 -7.63 -0.73 -4.38
N PHE A 18 -8.07 -1.04 -5.57
CA PHE A 18 -7.87 -0.18 -6.73
C PHE A 18 -9.20 0.09 -7.45
N PRO A 19 -9.35 1.28 -8.06
CA PRO A 19 -10.51 1.60 -8.88
C PRO A 19 -10.71 0.58 -10.00
N PRO A 20 -11.95 0.34 -10.44
CA PRO A 20 -12.23 -0.60 -11.50
C PRO A 20 -11.58 -0.14 -12.82
N LYS A 21 -11.23 -1.09 -13.68
CA LYS A 21 -10.79 -0.77 -15.03
C LYS A 21 -11.95 -0.06 -15.78
N ARG A 22 -11.61 0.80 -16.75
CA ARG A 22 -12.61 1.55 -17.56
C ARG A 22 -13.73 0.69 -18.17
N THR A 23 -13.49 -0.59 -18.37
CA THR A 23 -14.44 -1.56 -18.96
C THR A 23 -15.30 -2.29 -17.93
N ALA A 24 -15.02 -2.12 -16.63
CA ALA A 24 -15.77 -2.79 -15.57
C ALA A 24 -16.81 -1.84 -14.96
N PRO A 25 -17.99 -2.37 -14.57
CA PRO A 25 -18.99 -1.55 -13.87
C PRO A 25 -18.42 -0.99 -12.56
N VAL A 26 -18.65 0.30 -12.31
CA VAL A 26 -18.22 0.96 -11.06
C VAL A 26 -18.84 0.28 -9.83
N GLN A 27 -20.06 -0.25 -9.95
CA GLN A 27 -20.75 -0.98 -8.87
C GLN A 27 -19.93 -2.12 -8.28
N THR A 28 -19.13 -2.82 -9.08
CA THR A 28 -18.31 -3.94 -8.63
C THR A 28 -17.32 -3.56 -7.51
N ILE A 29 -16.80 -2.31 -7.52
CA ILE A 29 -15.88 -1.89 -6.46
C ILE A 29 -16.64 -1.53 -5.18
N TYR A 30 -17.84 -0.98 -5.28
CA TYR A 30 -18.66 -0.70 -4.11
C TYR A 30 -19.07 -2.01 -3.41
N ASP A 31 -19.52 -3.01 -4.17
CA ASP A 31 -19.81 -4.35 -3.63
C ASP A 31 -18.58 -4.97 -2.95
N THR A 32 -17.39 -4.80 -3.55
CA THR A 32 -16.11 -5.24 -2.95
C THR A 32 -15.82 -4.51 -1.64
N VAL A 33 -16.04 -3.20 -1.59
CA VAL A 33 -15.84 -2.40 -0.37
C VAL A 33 -16.76 -2.87 0.75
N GLU A 34 -18.05 -3.08 0.45
CA GLU A 34 -19.02 -3.56 1.45
C GLU A 34 -18.59 -4.89 2.08
N GLU A 35 -18.12 -5.85 1.28
CA GLU A 35 -17.61 -7.11 1.80
C GLU A 35 -16.31 -6.97 2.63
N LEU A 36 -15.44 -6.02 2.28
CA LEU A 36 -14.19 -5.77 3.00
C LEU A 36 -14.43 -5.02 4.32
N VAL A 37 -15.39 -4.10 4.35
CA VAL A 37 -15.79 -3.33 5.53
C VAL A 37 -16.29 -4.24 6.66
N ASP A 38 -16.99 -5.34 6.33
CA ASP A 38 -17.41 -6.37 7.29
C ASP A 38 -16.26 -6.98 8.11
N LEU A 39 -15.03 -6.95 7.57
CA LEU A 39 -13.82 -7.44 8.23
C LEU A 39 -13.24 -6.41 9.23
N LYS A 40 -13.82 -5.21 9.30
CA LYS A 40 -13.45 -4.12 10.21
C LYS A 40 -11.96 -3.77 10.15
N PRO A 41 -11.40 -3.49 8.95
CA PRO A 41 -10.03 -3.00 8.86
C PRO A 41 -9.90 -1.64 9.54
N ASP A 42 -8.70 -1.29 9.95
CA ASP A 42 -8.40 0.01 10.54
C ASP A 42 -8.50 1.16 9.53
N PHE A 43 -8.09 0.88 8.32
CA PHE A 43 -8.30 1.76 7.17
C PHE A 43 -8.26 0.97 5.86
N ILE A 44 -8.76 1.59 4.80
CA ILE A 44 -8.63 1.08 3.43
C ILE A 44 -7.95 2.14 2.57
N SER A 45 -6.87 1.76 1.89
CA SER A 45 -6.21 2.62 0.90
C SER A 45 -6.78 2.38 -0.49
N VAL A 46 -6.90 3.45 -1.27
CA VAL A 46 -7.43 3.43 -2.63
C VAL A 46 -6.34 3.91 -3.58
N THR A 47 -5.90 3.02 -4.49
CA THR A 47 -4.84 3.37 -5.43
C THR A 47 -5.28 4.43 -6.43
N TYR A 48 -4.30 5.17 -6.94
CA TYR A 48 -4.50 6.10 -8.04
C TYR A 48 -4.33 5.34 -9.36
N GLY A 49 -5.38 5.24 -10.16
CA GLY A 49 -5.30 4.47 -11.41
C GLY A 49 -4.49 5.18 -12.49
N ALA A 50 -3.96 4.42 -13.44
CA ALA A 50 -3.10 4.90 -14.53
C ALA A 50 -3.91 5.57 -15.67
N GLY A 51 -4.66 6.67 -15.41
CA GLY A 51 -5.58 7.20 -16.41
C GLY A 51 -5.82 8.71 -16.42
N GLY A 52 -5.04 9.50 -15.66
CA GLY A 52 -5.23 10.97 -15.64
C GLY A 52 -6.46 11.41 -14.81
N SER A 53 -7.10 12.52 -15.20
CA SER A 53 -8.15 13.19 -14.42
C SER A 53 -9.40 12.36 -14.09
N GLU A 54 -9.81 11.43 -14.96
CA GLU A 54 -10.94 10.52 -14.66
C GLU A 54 -10.61 9.55 -13.53
N THR A 55 -9.36 9.13 -13.43
CA THR A 55 -8.93 8.15 -12.42
C THR A 55 -8.75 8.78 -11.05
N SER A 56 -8.33 10.05 -10.98
CA SER A 56 -8.26 10.79 -9.72
C SER A 56 -9.65 10.95 -9.09
N ARG A 57 -10.66 11.15 -9.92
CA ARG A 57 -12.06 11.25 -9.50
C ARG A 57 -12.57 9.94 -8.88
N HIS A 58 -12.28 8.79 -9.51
CA HIS A 58 -12.68 7.50 -8.95
C HIS A 58 -11.98 7.19 -7.62
N THR A 59 -10.70 7.56 -7.46
CA THR A 59 -10.00 7.41 -6.17
C THR A 59 -10.69 8.22 -5.08
N LEU A 60 -11.04 9.47 -5.38
CA LEU A 60 -11.75 10.36 -4.46
C LEU A 60 -13.14 9.81 -4.10
N GLU A 61 -13.94 9.40 -5.09
CA GLU A 61 -15.29 8.87 -4.88
C GLU A 61 -15.29 7.62 -4.02
N ILE A 62 -14.38 6.66 -4.28
CA ILE A 62 -14.26 5.43 -3.51
C ILE A 62 -13.75 5.70 -2.09
N ALA A 63 -12.73 6.55 -1.94
CA ALA A 63 -12.21 6.92 -0.63
C ALA A 63 -13.26 7.67 0.21
N SER A 64 -14.06 8.52 -0.41
CA SER A 64 -15.20 9.21 0.22
C SER A 64 -16.27 8.23 0.67
N PHE A 65 -16.64 7.26 -0.16
CA PHE A 65 -17.61 6.20 0.17
C PHE A 65 -17.17 5.39 1.38
N ILE A 66 -15.90 4.94 1.42
CA ILE A 66 -15.33 4.22 2.57
C ILE A 66 -15.43 5.06 3.83
N LYS A 67 -15.06 6.34 3.75
CA LYS A 67 -15.03 7.23 4.92
C LYS A 67 -16.40 7.65 5.40
N ASN A 68 -17.24 8.14 4.50
CA ASN A 68 -18.48 8.82 4.89
C ASN A 68 -19.67 7.87 5.02
N ASP A 69 -19.75 6.80 4.23
CA ASP A 69 -20.87 5.86 4.27
C ASP A 69 -20.60 4.71 5.25
N HIS A 70 -19.33 4.26 5.40
CA HIS A 70 -18.98 3.15 6.26
C HIS A 70 -18.23 3.54 7.55
N GLY A 71 -17.77 4.78 7.68
CA GLY A 71 -17.09 5.27 8.88
C GLY A 71 -15.69 4.68 9.10
N ILE A 72 -15.11 4.03 8.08
CA ILE A 72 -13.75 3.50 8.11
C ILE A 72 -12.79 4.56 7.58
N GLU A 73 -11.59 4.66 8.18
CA GLU A 73 -10.60 5.59 7.68
C GLU A 73 -10.18 5.21 6.27
N SER A 74 -10.11 6.20 5.38
CA SER A 74 -9.64 6.01 4.02
C SER A 74 -8.31 6.72 3.78
N VAL A 75 -7.50 6.13 2.93
CA VAL A 75 -6.21 6.67 2.47
C VAL A 75 -6.27 6.83 0.97
N ALA A 76 -6.16 8.05 0.47
CA ALA A 76 -6.11 8.31 -0.96
C ALA A 76 -4.64 8.30 -1.46
N HIS A 77 -4.34 7.51 -2.49
CA HIS A 77 -3.04 7.59 -3.15
C HIS A 77 -2.95 8.87 -3.99
N LEU A 78 -1.82 9.53 -3.93
CA LEU A 78 -1.53 10.76 -4.67
C LEU A 78 -0.14 10.70 -5.32
N PRO A 79 -0.03 10.34 -6.61
CA PRO A 79 1.23 10.39 -7.35
C PRO A 79 1.47 11.77 -7.93
N CYS A 80 2.70 12.31 -7.81
CA CYS A 80 2.97 13.71 -8.18
C CYS A 80 3.64 13.93 -9.53
N ILE A 81 4.26 12.92 -10.14
CA ILE A 81 5.14 13.13 -11.30
C ILE A 81 4.46 13.82 -12.50
N TYR A 82 3.13 13.69 -12.62
CA TYR A 82 2.33 14.29 -13.69
C TYR A 82 1.37 15.38 -13.19
N LEU A 83 1.54 15.85 -11.95
CA LEU A 83 0.72 16.90 -11.35
C LEU A 83 1.51 18.20 -11.19
N SER A 84 0.83 19.32 -11.37
CA SER A 84 1.33 20.64 -10.96
C SER A 84 1.01 20.88 -9.48
N LYS A 85 1.64 21.90 -8.90
CA LYS A 85 1.33 22.35 -7.53
C LYS A 85 -0.13 22.78 -7.39
N ASP A 86 -0.67 23.48 -8.38
CA ASP A 86 -2.06 23.91 -8.38
C ASP A 86 -3.02 22.73 -8.40
N GLU A 87 -2.78 21.70 -9.24
CA GLU A 87 -3.58 20.48 -9.26
C GLU A 87 -3.52 19.72 -7.95
N VAL A 88 -2.37 19.67 -7.28
CA VAL A 88 -2.24 19.06 -5.95
C VAL A 88 -3.05 19.85 -4.92
N LEU A 89 -3.02 21.18 -4.94
CA LEU A 89 -3.84 22.01 -4.03
C LEU A 89 -5.34 21.77 -4.24
N GLU A 90 -5.78 21.71 -5.50
CA GLU A 90 -7.19 21.39 -5.83
C GLU A 90 -7.59 20.01 -5.28
N MET A 91 -6.72 18.98 -5.45
CA MET A 91 -6.99 17.65 -4.92
C MET A 91 -7.02 17.63 -3.38
N MET A 92 -6.12 18.35 -2.72
CA MET A 92 -6.12 18.48 -1.26
C MET A 92 -7.42 19.13 -0.74
N GLU A 93 -7.91 20.13 -1.46
CA GLU A 93 -9.20 20.77 -1.12
C GLU A 93 -10.38 19.80 -1.30
N GLU A 94 -10.38 19.02 -2.37
CA GLU A 94 -11.41 17.99 -2.58
C GLU A 94 -11.32 16.88 -1.51
N PHE A 95 -10.13 16.48 -1.08
CA PHE A 95 -9.96 15.53 0.04
C PHE A 95 -10.55 16.09 1.34
N ARG A 96 -10.29 17.36 1.69
CA ARG A 96 -10.87 18.00 2.87
C ARG A 96 -12.40 18.03 2.83
N LYS A 97 -12.98 18.43 1.69
CA LYS A 97 -14.44 18.47 1.52
C LYS A 97 -15.10 17.10 1.71
N ASN A 98 -14.36 16.03 1.43
CA ASN A 98 -14.81 14.66 1.54
C ASN A 98 -14.34 13.95 2.83
N ASN A 99 -13.85 14.68 3.82
CA ASN A 99 -13.35 14.17 5.11
C ASN A 99 -12.20 13.16 5.00
N ILE A 100 -11.41 13.23 3.92
CA ILE A 100 -10.22 12.39 3.72
C ILE A 100 -9.03 13.12 4.33
N GLU A 101 -8.46 12.56 5.39
CA GLU A 101 -7.37 13.15 6.17
C GLU A 101 -6.02 12.46 5.92
N ASN A 102 -6.01 11.34 5.17
CA ASN A 102 -4.84 10.49 5.00
C ASN A 102 -4.47 10.35 3.52
N ILE A 103 -3.22 10.65 3.19
CA ILE A 103 -2.70 10.62 1.82
C ILE A 103 -1.48 9.70 1.75
N LEU A 104 -1.50 8.73 0.84
CA LEU A 104 -0.29 8.00 0.46
C LEU A 104 0.42 8.79 -0.66
N ALA A 105 1.48 9.50 -0.28
CA ALA A 105 2.25 10.34 -1.18
C ALA A 105 3.26 9.51 -1.98
N LEU A 106 3.13 9.53 -3.31
CA LEU A 106 3.94 8.77 -4.25
C LEU A 106 4.59 9.68 -5.29
N ARG A 107 5.72 9.26 -5.84
CA ARG A 107 6.22 9.87 -7.08
C ARG A 107 5.32 9.52 -8.25
N GLY A 108 4.94 8.26 -8.35
CA GLY A 108 4.31 7.65 -9.50
C GLY A 108 5.32 7.05 -10.48
N ASP A 109 4.84 6.17 -11.35
CA ASP A 109 5.64 5.52 -12.37
C ASP A 109 5.84 6.43 -13.58
N ILE A 110 7.02 6.38 -14.18
CA ILE A 110 7.32 7.15 -15.38
C ILE A 110 6.71 6.42 -16.58
N ASN A 111 5.80 7.10 -17.28
CA ASN A 111 5.28 6.65 -18.57
C ASN A 111 6.15 7.24 -19.69
N PRO A 112 6.80 6.41 -20.52
CA PRO A 112 7.64 6.90 -21.63
C PRO A 112 6.90 7.79 -22.64
N ASP A 113 5.59 7.62 -22.76
CA ASP A 113 4.74 8.36 -23.71
C ASP A 113 4.22 9.70 -23.16
N LEU A 114 4.48 10.01 -21.90
CA LEU A 114 3.99 11.22 -21.24
C LEU A 114 5.14 11.96 -20.55
N PRO A 115 5.45 13.21 -20.93
CA PRO A 115 6.49 13.98 -20.26
C PRO A 115 6.07 14.33 -18.82
N PRO A 116 6.95 14.09 -17.82
CA PRO A 116 6.71 14.50 -16.44
C PRO A 116 6.57 16.03 -16.33
N LYS A 117 5.73 16.48 -15.40
CA LYS A 117 5.73 17.89 -14.99
C LYS A 117 6.96 18.20 -14.14
N GLN A 118 7.35 19.47 -14.07
CA GLN A 118 8.59 19.88 -13.41
C GLN A 118 8.41 20.31 -11.94
N ASP A 119 7.18 20.31 -11.43
CA ASP A 119 6.85 20.81 -10.10
C ASP A 119 7.31 19.89 -8.97
N PHE A 120 7.30 18.57 -9.22
CA PHE A 120 7.72 17.54 -8.29
C PHE A 120 8.62 16.54 -8.98
N ARG A 121 9.78 16.26 -8.39
CA ARG A 121 10.72 15.25 -8.90
C ARG A 121 10.63 13.94 -8.12
N TYR A 122 10.40 14.04 -6.81
CA TYR A 122 10.36 12.91 -5.88
C TYR A 122 9.12 12.99 -4.99
N ALA A 123 8.78 11.85 -4.38
CA ALA A 123 7.71 11.81 -3.38
C ALA A 123 7.99 12.72 -2.16
N SER A 124 9.26 12.92 -1.80
CA SER A 124 9.64 13.86 -0.73
C SER A 124 9.24 15.31 -1.02
N ASP A 125 9.27 15.73 -2.28
CA ASP A 125 8.86 17.08 -2.66
C ASP A 125 7.35 17.25 -2.46
N LEU A 126 6.57 16.21 -2.81
CA LEU A 126 5.13 16.17 -2.55
C LEU A 126 4.83 16.17 -1.05
N VAL A 127 5.55 15.35 -0.26
CA VAL A 127 5.39 15.31 1.21
C VAL A 127 5.58 16.68 1.82
N SER A 128 6.70 17.37 1.52
CA SER A 128 6.95 18.73 1.99
C SER A 128 5.83 19.67 1.59
N PHE A 129 5.44 19.63 0.32
CA PHE A 129 4.41 20.52 -0.21
C PHE A 129 3.05 20.33 0.47
N ILE A 130 2.64 19.08 0.72
CA ILE A 130 1.36 18.80 1.43
C ILE A 130 1.45 19.33 2.86
N LYS A 131 2.58 19.10 3.58
CA LYS A 131 2.76 19.59 4.96
C LYS A 131 2.75 21.11 5.08
N GLU A 132 3.27 21.81 4.09
CA GLU A 132 3.26 23.29 4.04
C GLU A 132 1.85 23.86 3.79
N ASN A 133 0.97 23.11 3.10
CA ASN A 133 -0.32 23.60 2.61
C ASN A 133 -1.54 22.94 3.29
N GLY A 134 -1.34 22.00 4.23
CA GLY A 134 -2.46 21.32 4.89
C GLY A 134 -2.07 20.42 6.04
N ASP A 135 -3.06 20.09 6.87
CA ASP A 135 -2.91 19.19 8.01
C ASP A 135 -3.37 17.76 7.65
N PHE A 136 -2.66 17.12 6.73
CA PHE A 136 -2.88 15.73 6.37
C PHE A 136 -1.90 14.80 7.08
N ASN A 137 -2.36 13.60 7.38
CA ASN A 137 -1.51 12.47 7.72
C ASN A 137 -0.90 11.92 6.43
N ILE A 138 0.42 11.81 6.38
CA ILE A 138 1.11 11.39 5.16
C ILE A 138 1.74 10.02 5.35
N ILE A 139 1.35 9.13 4.48
CA ILE A 139 1.92 7.80 4.34
C ILE A 139 2.91 7.83 3.18
N ALA A 140 4.03 7.16 3.32
CA ALA A 140 4.99 7.01 2.24
C ALA A 140 5.36 5.54 1.99
N ALA A 141 5.64 5.22 0.74
CA ALA A 141 6.11 3.90 0.36
C ALA A 141 7.59 3.70 0.71
N CYS A 142 7.94 2.47 1.15
CA CYS A 142 9.31 2.03 1.36
C CYS A 142 9.53 0.62 0.78
N TYR A 143 10.78 0.21 0.62
CA TYR A 143 11.14 -0.96 -0.18
C TYR A 143 12.09 -1.87 0.62
N PRO A 144 11.61 -3.00 1.17
CA PRO A 144 12.46 -3.94 1.93
C PRO A 144 13.64 -4.49 1.13
N GLU A 145 13.45 -4.73 -0.16
CA GLU A 145 14.48 -5.21 -1.08
C GLU A 145 15.24 -4.08 -1.80
N GLY A 146 14.91 -2.81 -1.49
CA GLY A 146 15.44 -1.61 -2.13
C GLY A 146 14.64 -1.19 -3.37
N HIS A 147 14.63 0.10 -3.66
CA HIS A 147 13.97 0.64 -4.85
C HIS A 147 14.78 0.33 -6.12
N ARG A 148 14.14 -0.18 -7.17
CA ARG A 148 14.79 -0.61 -8.43
C ARG A 148 15.67 0.45 -9.11
N GLU A 149 15.32 1.72 -8.96
CA GLU A 149 16.05 2.84 -9.55
C GLU A 149 17.19 3.34 -8.66
N CYS A 150 17.33 2.85 -7.42
CA CYS A 150 18.44 3.19 -6.55
C CYS A 150 19.67 2.32 -6.83
N GLY A 151 20.84 2.92 -6.79
CA GLY A 151 22.11 2.21 -7.01
C GLY A 151 22.51 1.27 -5.90
N SER A 152 21.93 1.44 -4.71
CA SER A 152 22.19 0.59 -3.53
C SER A 152 21.09 0.72 -2.47
N ILE A 153 20.98 -0.30 -1.61
CA ILE A 153 20.08 -0.27 -0.43
C ILE A 153 20.44 0.90 0.51
N VAL A 154 21.71 1.24 0.65
CA VAL A 154 22.15 2.36 1.50
C VAL A 154 21.62 3.69 0.96
N GLU A 155 21.65 3.88 -0.35
CA GLU A 155 21.10 5.07 -0.99
C GLU A 155 19.57 5.12 -0.83
N ASP A 156 18.89 3.99 -0.98
CA ASP A 156 17.44 3.91 -0.81
C ASP A 156 17.01 4.27 0.62
N ILE A 157 17.72 3.78 1.64
CA ILE A 157 17.47 4.15 3.05
C ILE A 157 17.73 5.66 3.29
N ARG A 158 18.74 6.25 2.68
CA ARG A 158 18.97 7.71 2.74
C ARG A 158 17.82 8.50 2.11
N ASN A 159 17.35 8.06 0.94
CA ASN A 159 16.21 8.67 0.27
C ASN A 159 14.92 8.51 1.08
N LEU A 160 14.74 7.37 1.75
CA LEU A 160 13.63 7.15 2.66
C LEU A 160 13.71 8.10 3.88
N LYS A 161 14.91 8.30 4.46
CA LYS A 161 15.10 9.25 5.54
C LYS A 161 14.72 10.67 5.13
N ILE A 162 15.12 11.12 3.94
CA ILE A 162 14.72 12.42 3.39
C ILE A 162 13.18 12.53 3.32
N LYS A 163 12.51 11.48 2.90
CA LYS A 163 11.05 11.43 2.79
C LYS A 163 10.38 11.53 4.18
N VAL A 164 10.93 10.84 5.19
CA VAL A 164 10.44 10.91 6.57
C VAL A 164 10.69 12.29 7.16
N ASP A 165 11.89 12.86 6.95
CA ASP A 165 12.24 14.22 7.44
C ASP A 165 11.40 15.30 6.76
N ALA A 166 10.93 15.07 5.54
CA ALA A 166 9.98 15.94 4.86
C ALA A 166 8.58 15.93 5.51
N GLY A 167 8.28 14.98 6.38
CA GLY A 167 7.04 14.92 7.15
C GLY A 167 6.15 13.69 6.91
N ALA A 168 6.68 12.58 6.40
CA ALA A 168 5.90 11.35 6.36
C ALA A 168 5.68 10.83 7.79
N ASP A 169 4.41 10.55 8.14
CA ASP A 169 3.97 10.15 9.47
C ASP A 169 4.01 8.64 9.70
N GLN A 170 3.96 7.85 8.63
CA GLN A 170 4.03 6.38 8.64
C GLN A 170 4.49 5.85 7.28
N LEU A 171 4.93 4.58 7.26
CA LEU A 171 5.41 3.91 6.06
C LEU A 171 4.58 2.65 5.77
N ILE A 172 4.42 2.34 4.47
CA ILE A 172 3.91 1.06 4.00
C ILE A 172 4.97 0.48 3.06
N THR A 173 5.35 -0.79 3.26
CA THR A 173 6.35 -1.41 2.38
C THR A 173 5.74 -1.83 1.05
N GLN A 174 6.54 -1.83 0.00
CA GLN A 174 6.29 -2.65 -1.18
C GLN A 174 6.18 -4.12 -0.76
N LEU A 175 5.43 -4.93 -1.51
CA LEU A 175 5.35 -6.37 -1.27
C LEU A 175 6.73 -7.02 -1.30
N PHE A 176 6.89 -8.08 -0.54
CA PHE A 176 8.06 -8.97 -0.46
C PHE A 176 7.58 -10.38 -0.13
N PHE A 177 8.39 -11.40 -0.42
CA PHE A 177 8.02 -12.81 -0.17
C PHE A 177 8.91 -13.50 0.86
N ASP A 178 9.98 -12.83 1.32
CA ASP A 178 10.87 -13.31 2.38
C ASP A 178 10.92 -12.26 3.50
N ASN A 179 10.53 -12.65 4.71
CA ASN A 179 10.47 -11.75 5.86
C ASN A 179 11.86 -11.26 6.30
N GLU A 180 12.94 -11.96 5.95
CA GLU A 180 14.31 -11.52 6.24
C GLU A 180 14.64 -10.17 5.58
N TYR A 181 14.07 -9.90 4.41
CA TYR A 181 14.21 -8.56 3.79
C TYR A 181 13.56 -7.47 4.64
N PHE A 182 12.38 -7.73 5.19
CA PHE A 182 11.70 -6.78 6.08
C PHE A 182 12.46 -6.56 7.38
N TYR A 183 12.98 -7.61 8.00
CA TYR A 183 13.75 -7.50 9.24
C TYR A 183 15.04 -6.71 9.04
N SER A 184 15.81 -7.05 8.03
CA SER A 184 17.02 -6.33 7.65
C SER A 184 16.74 -4.86 7.27
N PHE A 185 15.60 -4.61 6.60
CA PHE A 185 15.16 -3.25 6.27
C PHE A 185 14.84 -2.46 7.53
N ARG A 186 14.07 -3.03 8.46
CA ARG A 186 13.67 -2.38 9.73
C ARG A 186 14.90 -2.00 10.57
N GLU A 187 15.89 -2.88 10.66
CA GLU A 187 17.16 -2.57 11.35
C GLU A 187 17.90 -1.40 10.70
N ARG A 188 18.02 -1.38 9.37
CA ARG A 188 18.67 -0.29 8.64
C ARG A 188 17.90 1.03 8.79
N ALA A 189 16.57 0.97 8.76
CA ALA A 189 15.74 2.16 9.00
C ALA A 189 15.95 2.72 10.40
N ALA A 190 15.99 1.88 11.43
CA ALA A 190 16.27 2.30 12.81
C ALA A 190 17.65 2.93 12.95
N ILE A 191 18.70 2.32 12.37
CA ILE A 191 20.07 2.88 12.36
C ILE A 191 20.12 4.26 11.68
N ALA A 192 19.31 4.44 10.61
CA ALA A 192 19.19 5.72 9.91
C ALA A 192 18.37 6.79 10.67
N GLY A 193 17.81 6.43 11.84
CA GLY A 193 16.97 7.34 12.64
C GLY A 193 15.55 7.51 12.05
N ILE A 194 15.03 6.49 11.36
CA ILE A 194 13.64 6.44 10.91
C ILE A 194 12.82 5.79 12.02
N ASN A 195 11.99 6.60 12.70
CA ASN A 195 11.26 6.20 13.91
C ASN A 195 9.72 6.23 13.72
N VAL A 196 9.24 6.39 12.49
CA VAL A 196 7.82 6.32 12.18
C VAL A 196 7.36 4.86 12.04
N PRO A 197 6.08 4.54 12.29
CA PRO A 197 5.56 3.18 12.14
C PRO A 197 5.73 2.64 10.72
N ILE A 198 6.02 1.34 10.60
CA ILE A 198 6.22 0.65 9.32
C ILE A 198 5.25 -0.53 9.22
N GLN A 199 4.27 -0.43 8.31
CA GLN A 199 3.42 -1.56 7.97
C GLN A 199 4.06 -2.46 6.92
N ALA A 200 4.00 -3.76 7.14
CA ALA A 200 4.41 -4.76 6.15
C ALA A 200 3.31 -4.94 5.10
N GLY A 201 3.63 -4.66 3.85
CA GLY A 201 2.76 -4.86 2.69
C GLY A 201 2.80 -6.32 2.24
N ILE A 202 1.70 -7.04 2.38
CA ILE A 202 1.59 -8.47 2.05
C ILE A 202 0.65 -8.67 0.87
N MET A 203 1.12 -9.39 -0.14
CA MET A 203 0.33 -9.74 -1.31
C MET A 203 0.11 -11.25 -1.39
N PRO A 204 -1.11 -11.75 -1.20
CA PRO A 204 -1.46 -13.13 -1.47
C PRO A 204 -1.37 -13.42 -2.97
N VAL A 205 -0.52 -14.32 -3.37
CA VAL A 205 -0.37 -14.69 -4.79
C VAL A 205 -1.16 -15.96 -5.08
N VAL A 206 -2.18 -15.84 -5.92
CA VAL A 206 -3.15 -16.89 -6.16
C VAL A 206 -3.17 -17.43 -7.60
N ASN A 207 -2.29 -16.91 -8.45
CA ASN A 207 -2.15 -17.42 -9.82
C ASN A 207 -0.78 -17.05 -10.43
N LYS A 208 -0.34 -17.84 -11.43
CA LYS A 208 0.95 -17.70 -12.10
C LYS A 208 1.15 -16.33 -12.77
N LYS A 209 0.13 -15.80 -13.44
CA LYS A 209 0.21 -14.50 -14.12
C LYS A 209 0.50 -13.37 -13.14
N GLN A 210 -0.04 -13.47 -11.92
CA GLN A 210 0.23 -12.51 -10.85
C GLN A 210 1.71 -12.55 -10.44
N ILE A 211 2.30 -13.75 -10.30
CA ILE A 211 3.73 -13.90 -9.98
C ILE A 211 4.59 -13.24 -11.05
N GLU A 212 4.38 -13.60 -12.32
CA GLU A 212 5.14 -13.07 -13.45
C GLU A 212 5.07 -11.54 -13.50
N ARG A 213 3.88 -10.99 -13.26
CA ARG A 213 3.67 -9.55 -13.21
C ARG A 213 4.42 -8.90 -12.04
N MET A 214 4.40 -9.49 -10.84
CA MET A 214 5.05 -8.93 -9.65
C MET A 214 6.58 -8.90 -9.80
N VAL A 215 7.17 -9.98 -10.30
CA VAL A 215 8.61 -10.02 -10.60
C VAL A 215 8.99 -8.95 -11.62
N THR A 216 8.20 -8.81 -12.69
CA THR A 216 8.47 -7.85 -13.76
C THR A 216 8.31 -6.40 -13.31
N LEU A 217 7.24 -6.10 -12.56
CA LEU A 217 6.92 -4.72 -12.17
C LEU A 217 7.64 -4.27 -10.90
N CYS A 218 7.69 -5.14 -9.88
CA CYS A 218 8.23 -4.78 -8.57
C CYS A 218 9.69 -5.21 -8.38
N GLY A 219 10.18 -6.16 -9.21
CA GLY A 219 11.55 -6.65 -9.13
C GLY A 219 11.85 -7.44 -7.86
N VAL A 220 10.82 -8.04 -7.26
CA VAL A 220 10.92 -8.79 -6.00
C VAL A 220 11.58 -10.15 -6.19
N ASP A 221 12.33 -10.58 -5.19
CA ASP A 221 12.92 -11.91 -5.14
C ASP A 221 11.87 -12.96 -4.73
N LEU A 222 11.94 -14.12 -5.38
CA LEU A 222 11.05 -15.24 -5.10
C LEU A 222 11.81 -16.33 -4.33
N PRO A 223 11.48 -16.59 -3.04
CA PRO A 223 12.10 -17.64 -2.24
C PRO A 223 11.90 -19.00 -2.88
N LYS A 224 12.89 -19.90 -2.72
CA LYS A 224 12.82 -21.29 -3.23
C LYS A 224 11.58 -22.04 -2.73
N LYS A 225 11.21 -21.85 -1.45
CA LYS A 225 9.98 -22.42 -0.84
C LYS A 225 8.74 -21.97 -1.62
N PHE A 226 8.64 -20.67 -1.88
CA PHE A 226 7.52 -20.09 -2.62
C PHE A 226 7.43 -20.65 -4.06
N LEU A 227 8.55 -20.63 -4.79
CA LEU A 227 8.61 -21.16 -6.16
C LEU A 227 8.20 -22.64 -6.22
N ALA A 228 8.69 -23.49 -5.29
CA ALA A 228 8.34 -24.90 -5.25
C ALA A 228 6.83 -25.12 -5.03
N ILE A 229 6.21 -24.34 -4.15
CA ILE A 229 4.77 -24.36 -3.90
C ILE A 229 4.00 -23.97 -5.18
N MET A 230 4.39 -22.86 -5.80
CA MET A 230 3.71 -22.37 -7.00
C MET A 230 3.83 -23.33 -8.18
N GLN A 231 4.99 -23.91 -8.40
CA GLN A 231 5.20 -24.93 -9.43
C GLN A 231 4.38 -26.20 -9.19
N ARG A 232 4.28 -26.63 -7.92
CA ARG A 232 3.50 -27.84 -7.56
C ARG A 232 2.03 -27.72 -7.93
N TYR A 233 1.45 -26.53 -7.79
CA TYR A 233 0.02 -26.30 -7.96
C TYR A 233 -0.33 -25.53 -9.26
N GLU A 234 0.64 -25.33 -10.15
CA GLU A 234 0.51 -24.52 -11.37
C GLU A 234 -0.72 -24.86 -12.23
N HIS A 235 -1.09 -26.16 -12.28
CA HIS A 235 -2.20 -26.65 -13.11
C HIS A 235 -3.52 -26.83 -12.36
N ASN A 236 -3.58 -26.46 -11.07
CA ASN A 236 -4.79 -26.51 -10.26
C ASN A 236 -5.07 -25.14 -9.65
N PRO A 237 -5.96 -24.33 -10.24
CA PRO A 237 -6.21 -22.95 -9.77
C PRO A 237 -6.71 -22.87 -8.32
N GLU A 238 -7.51 -23.82 -7.86
CA GLU A 238 -8.01 -23.84 -6.48
C GLU A 238 -6.88 -24.14 -5.48
N ALA A 239 -6.09 -25.17 -5.76
CA ALA A 239 -4.94 -25.51 -4.93
C ALA A 239 -3.87 -24.39 -4.95
N MET A 240 -3.66 -23.72 -6.08
CA MET A 240 -2.77 -22.56 -6.20
C MET A 240 -3.24 -21.40 -5.32
N ARG A 241 -4.53 -21.08 -5.39
CA ARG A 241 -5.15 -20.05 -4.54
C ARG A 241 -4.97 -20.36 -3.07
N ASP A 242 -5.33 -21.57 -2.65
CA ASP A 242 -5.27 -21.96 -1.24
C ASP A 242 -3.84 -22.03 -0.72
N ALA A 243 -2.89 -22.49 -1.54
CA ALA A 243 -1.47 -22.46 -1.21
C ALA A 243 -0.90 -21.03 -1.10
N GLY A 244 -1.34 -20.11 -1.96
CA GLY A 244 -0.97 -18.69 -1.90
C GLY A 244 -1.52 -17.99 -0.65
N ILE A 245 -2.75 -18.30 -0.26
CA ILE A 245 -3.36 -17.81 0.99
C ILE A 245 -2.57 -18.36 2.19
N ALA A 246 -2.27 -19.67 2.22
CA ALA A 246 -1.51 -20.28 3.31
C ALA A 246 -0.10 -19.67 3.44
N TYR A 247 0.58 -19.37 2.32
CA TYR A 247 1.88 -18.72 2.34
C TYR A 247 1.80 -17.31 2.94
N ALA A 248 0.80 -16.50 2.53
CA ALA A 248 0.61 -15.17 3.07
C ALA A 248 0.27 -15.21 4.58
N ILE A 249 -0.51 -16.18 5.04
CA ILE A 249 -0.80 -16.37 6.47
C ILE A 249 0.47 -16.71 7.24
N ASP A 250 1.31 -17.66 6.76
CA ASP A 250 2.60 -18.04 7.36
C ASP A 250 3.50 -16.80 7.53
N GLN A 251 3.60 -15.99 6.48
CA GLN A 251 4.33 -14.73 6.44
C GLN A 251 3.83 -13.72 7.48
N ILE A 252 2.52 -13.52 7.57
CA ILE A 252 1.88 -12.58 8.50
C ILE A 252 2.07 -13.05 9.96
N VAL A 253 1.90 -14.35 10.23
CA VAL A 253 2.07 -14.92 11.58
C VAL A 253 3.49 -14.67 12.10
N ASP A 254 4.49 -14.90 11.27
CA ASP A 254 5.89 -14.65 11.62
C ASP A 254 6.16 -13.15 11.85
N LEU A 255 5.67 -12.26 10.96
CA LEU A 255 5.79 -10.80 11.13
C LEU A 255 5.15 -10.31 12.44
N ILE A 256 3.98 -10.84 12.80
CA ILE A 256 3.30 -10.51 14.05
C ILE A 256 4.13 -10.96 15.25
N ALA A 257 4.66 -12.19 15.21
CA ALA A 257 5.51 -12.73 16.28
C ALA A 257 6.81 -11.91 16.48
N GLN A 258 7.33 -11.30 15.42
CA GLN A 258 8.51 -10.42 15.44
C GLN A 258 8.17 -8.94 15.72
N GLY A 259 6.94 -8.63 16.12
CA GLY A 259 6.53 -7.30 16.57
C GLY A 259 6.47 -6.26 15.44
N VAL A 260 5.86 -6.61 14.31
CA VAL A 260 5.55 -5.64 13.26
C VAL A 260 4.53 -4.60 13.75
N ASP A 261 4.65 -3.33 13.32
CA ASP A 261 3.72 -2.27 13.70
C ASP A 261 2.31 -2.47 13.10
N GLY A 262 2.25 -3.09 11.93
CA GLY A 262 0.99 -3.39 11.26
C GLY A 262 1.17 -4.18 9.98
N ILE A 263 0.05 -4.71 9.49
CA ILE A 263 -0.05 -5.45 8.24
C ILE A 263 -0.94 -4.67 7.25
N HIS A 264 -0.44 -4.48 6.05
CA HIS A 264 -1.18 -3.91 4.94
C HIS A 264 -1.40 -4.96 3.86
N LEU A 265 -2.64 -5.38 3.67
CA LEU A 265 -2.97 -6.46 2.74
C LEU A 265 -3.37 -5.92 1.36
N TYR A 266 -2.60 -6.26 0.35
CA TYR A 266 -2.92 -6.01 -1.06
C TYR A 266 -4.01 -6.98 -1.50
N THR A 267 -5.27 -6.60 -1.36
CA THR A 267 -6.42 -7.51 -1.54
C THR A 267 -6.65 -7.93 -2.98
N MET A 268 -6.11 -7.20 -3.93
CA MET A 268 -6.38 -7.37 -5.37
C MET A 268 -7.88 -7.32 -5.69
N ASN A 269 -8.64 -6.52 -4.92
CA ASN A 269 -10.10 -6.44 -4.98
C ASN A 269 -10.81 -7.81 -4.83
N ASN A 270 -10.25 -8.69 -4.00
CA ASN A 270 -10.78 -10.03 -3.74
C ASN A 270 -11.16 -10.21 -2.27
N PRO A 271 -12.42 -9.96 -1.87
CA PRO A 271 -12.88 -10.07 -0.49
C PRO A 271 -12.75 -11.50 0.09
N TYR A 272 -12.91 -12.53 -0.74
CA TYR A 272 -12.75 -13.92 -0.29
C TYR A 272 -11.35 -14.18 0.28
N ILE A 273 -10.31 -13.73 -0.42
CA ILE A 273 -8.91 -13.89 0.02
C ILE A 273 -8.66 -13.09 1.30
N ALA A 274 -9.11 -11.83 1.34
CA ALA A 274 -8.98 -10.98 2.51
C ALA A 274 -9.67 -11.61 3.73
N ARG A 275 -10.88 -12.14 3.56
CA ARG A 275 -11.64 -12.82 4.62
C ARG A 275 -10.90 -14.06 5.14
N LYS A 276 -10.37 -14.92 4.26
CA LYS A 276 -9.63 -16.14 4.65
C LYS A 276 -8.39 -15.79 5.47
N ILE A 277 -7.65 -14.77 5.06
CA ILE A 277 -6.47 -14.31 5.81
C ILE A 277 -6.90 -13.70 7.15
N HIS A 278 -7.87 -12.78 7.16
CA HIS A 278 -8.36 -12.15 8.39
C HIS A 278 -8.86 -13.18 9.41
N GLU A 279 -9.68 -14.16 8.99
CA GLU A 279 -10.17 -15.25 9.87
C GLU A 279 -9.02 -16.03 10.53
N ALA A 280 -7.90 -16.23 9.84
CA ALA A 280 -6.75 -16.95 10.36
C ALA A 280 -5.89 -16.14 11.35
N ILE A 281 -5.86 -14.81 11.20
CA ILE A 281 -4.93 -13.96 11.98
C ILE A 281 -5.61 -13.05 13.00
N LYS A 282 -6.95 -12.90 12.99
CA LYS A 282 -7.69 -11.93 13.82
C LYS A 282 -7.35 -11.98 15.30
N THR A 283 -7.16 -13.17 15.86
CA THR A 283 -6.78 -13.32 17.27
C THR A 283 -5.33 -12.93 17.57
N LEU A 284 -4.48 -12.89 16.55
CA LEU A 284 -3.07 -12.50 16.66
C LEU A 284 -2.89 -10.98 16.55
N LEU A 285 -3.85 -10.28 15.95
CA LEU A 285 -3.79 -8.82 15.79
C LEU A 285 -3.98 -8.10 17.14
N ASP A 286 -4.66 -8.73 18.09
CA ASP A 286 -4.99 -8.18 19.41
C ASP A 286 -3.92 -8.48 20.49
N THR A 287 -2.79 -9.13 20.10
CA THR A 287 -1.72 -9.55 21.03
C THR A 287 -0.55 -8.51 21.14
#